data_02fb1cc533512aa1df8c84bc6608e45c
#
_entry.id   02fb1cc533512aa1df8c84bc6608e45c
#
_cell.length_a   1.000
_cell.length_b   1.000
_cell.length_c   1.000
_cell.angle_alpha   90.00
_cell.angle_beta   90.00
_cell.angle_gamma   90.00
#
_symmetry.space_group_name_H-M   'P 1'
#
loop_
_entity.id
_entity.type
_entity.pdbx_description
1 polymer ?
#
loop_
_entity_poly.entity_id
_entity_poly.type
_entity_poly.pdbx_seq_one_letter_code
_entity_poly.pdbx_strand_id
1 'polypeptide(L)'
;MIFLIAAALTAAAPAPSKCPDVVTSEAFVCRALAASNSGQPDAAAAAFEQAAEAQTEKPAEKARLWAAAGNMWIAASQPGKAAIALDKALASPQLEAEQRGEALLDRARAAEAQDDLKTARAKATEAALTISGDPFLWYFSAALAIRENDPATAKTAIGKALTLAPNDPTILFEAGHVYELAGQTEEARRYWTQARDADPNGAAGKAAMQALNMLPVLPADGAAGPPQKPAPVPQPRS
;
A
#
# COMPACT_ATOMS: atom_id res chain seq x y z
N MET A 1 -23.55 -30.56 -26.28
CA MET A 1 -22.15 -30.31 -26.70
C MET A 1 -21.50 -29.45 -25.65
N ILE A 2 -20.72 -30.07 -24.79
CA ILE A 2 -20.02 -29.39 -23.67
C ILE A 2 -18.57 -29.16 -24.17
N PHE A 3 -18.20 -27.91 -24.40
CA PHE A 3 -16.82 -27.55 -24.71
C PHE A 3 -16.04 -27.41 -23.41
N LEU A 4 -15.19 -28.37 -23.11
CA LEU A 4 -14.15 -28.31 -22.10
C LEU A 4 -13.01 -27.42 -22.63
N ILE A 5 -12.91 -26.20 -22.09
CA ILE A 5 -11.73 -25.36 -22.29
C ILE A 5 -10.68 -25.85 -21.30
N ALA A 6 -9.68 -26.59 -21.80
CA ALA A 6 -8.50 -26.92 -21.03
C ALA A 6 -7.63 -25.67 -20.86
N ALA A 7 -7.64 -25.08 -19.68
CA ALA A 7 -6.67 -24.05 -19.31
C ALA A 7 -5.29 -24.71 -19.21
N ALA A 8 -4.41 -24.40 -20.16
CA ALA A 8 -3.00 -24.78 -20.10
C ALA A 8 -2.34 -24.02 -18.94
N LEU A 9 -2.16 -24.70 -17.80
CA LEU A 9 -1.24 -24.25 -16.77
C LEU A 9 0.18 -24.27 -17.38
N THR A 10 0.69 -23.12 -17.74
CA THR A 10 2.13 -22.95 -17.99
C THR A 10 2.83 -23.13 -16.66
N ALA A 11 3.36 -24.35 -16.45
CA ALA A 11 4.23 -24.62 -15.33
C ALA A 11 5.42 -23.66 -15.39
N ALA A 12 5.54 -22.78 -14.38
CA ALA A 12 6.73 -21.98 -14.20
C ALA A 12 7.94 -22.93 -14.15
N ALA A 13 8.98 -22.63 -14.93
CA ALA A 13 10.20 -23.42 -14.91
C ALA A 13 10.68 -23.53 -13.45
N PRO A 14 11.08 -24.73 -12.98
CA PRO A 14 11.60 -24.89 -11.64
C PRO A 14 12.80 -23.96 -11.46
N ALA A 15 12.81 -23.18 -10.38
CA ALA A 15 13.96 -22.36 -10.03
C ALA A 15 15.22 -23.24 -10.00
N PRO A 16 16.36 -22.77 -10.55
CA PRO A 16 17.58 -23.58 -10.56
C PRO A 16 17.91 -24.01 -9.14
N SER A 17 18.14 -25.31 -8.94
CA SER A 17 18.38 -25.91 -7.62
C SER A 17 19.64 -25.40 -6.94
N LYS A 18 20.49 -24.65 -7.66
CA LYS A 18 21.71 -24.01 -7.15
C LYS A 18 22.12 -22.83 -8.02
N CYS A 19 22.27 -21.66 -7.41
CA CYS A 19 22.81 -20.50 -8.13
C CYS A 19 24.32 -20.67 -8.37
N PRO A 20 24.86 -20.09 -9.49
CA PRO A 20 26.29 -20.13 -9.77
C PRO A 20 27.11 -19.49 -8.64
N ASP A 21 28.25 -20.12 -8.30
CA ASP A 21 29.18 -19.59 -7.29
C ASP A 21 30.24 -18.70 -8.00
N VAL A 22 29.76 -17.63 -8.61
CA VAL A 22 30.59 -16.62 -9.27
C VAL A 22 30.13 -15.23 -8.87
N VAL A 23 31.00 -14.22 -9.07
CA VAL A 23 30.75 -12.81 -8.72
C VAL A 23 30.32 -12.07 -9.97
N THR A 24 29.08 -12.34 -10.42
CA THR A 24 28.46 -11.61 -11.55
C THR A 24 27.07 -11.11 -11.15
N SER A 25 26.58 -10.09 -11.85
CA SER A 25 25.25 -9.55 -11.62
C SER A 25 24.16 -10.63 -11.69
N GLU A 26 24.22 -11.50 -12.70
CA GLU A 26 23.24 -12.58 -12.92
C GLU A 26 23.28 -13.62 -11.79
N ALA A 27 24.47 -13.96 -11.29
CA ALA A 27 24.61 -14.88 -10.17
C ALA A 27 24.04 -14.31 -8.88
N PHE A 28 24.24 -13.02 -8.64
CA PHE A 28 23.64 -12.32 -7.50
C PHE A 28 22.11 -12.20 -7.65
N VAL A 29 21.58 -11.90 -8.84
CA VAL A 29 20.14 -11.93 -9.09
C VAL A 29 19.55 -13.30 -8.80
N CYS A 30 20.19 -14.38 -9.24
CA CYS A 30 19.75 -15.74 -8.90
C CYS A 30 19.64 -15.93 -7.38
N ARG A 31 20.66 -15.54 -6.62
CA ARG A 31 20.67 -15.65 -5.14
C ARG A 31 19.59 -14.80 -4.51
N ALA A 32 19.37 -13.58 -5.01
CA ALA A 32 18.33 -12.68 -4.54
C ALA A 32 16.94 -13.31 -4.71
N LEU A 33 16.65 -13.85 -5.89
CA LEU A 33 15.38 -14.53 -6.15
C LEU A 33 15.19 -15.79 -5.29
N ALA A 34 16.26 -16.57 -5.10
CA ALA A 34 16.22 -17.75 -4.22
C ALA A 34 15.94 -17.37 -2.76
N ALA A 35 16.59 -16.32 -2.24
CA ALA A 35 16.36 -15.80 -0.90
C ALA A 35 14.94 -15.24 -0.73
N SER A 36 14.45 -14.47 -1.72
CA SER A 36 13.08 -13.96 -1.73
C SER A 36 12.05 -15.08 -1.68
N ASN A 37 12.20 -16.10 -2.52
CA ASN A 37 11.32 -17.28 -2.56
C ASN A 37 11.37 -18.10 -1.25
N SER A 38 12.45 -17.97 -0.50
CA SER A 38 12.63 -18.64 0.82
C SER A 38 12.16 -17.78 1.99
N GLY A 39 11.52 -16.62 1.73
CA GLY A 39 11.05 -15.71 2.77
C GLY A 39 12.18 -15.02 3.54
N GLN A 40 13.32 -14.78 2.91
CA GLN A 40 14.50 -14.11 3.48
C GLN A 40 14.72 -12.75 2.79
N PRO A 41 13.86 -11.75 3.06
CA PRO A 41 13.90 -10.49 2.33
C PRO A 41 15.19 -9.67 2.56
N ASP A 42 15.81 -9.78 3.72
CA ASP A 42 17.10 -9.15 4.03
C ASP A 42 18.25 -9.71 3.18
N ALA A 43 18.31 -11.03 3.06
CA ALA A 43 19.29 -11.70 2.19
C ALA A 43 19.02 -11.39 0.70
N ALA A 44 17.74 -11.34 0.29
CA ALA A 44 17.35 -10.96 -1.05
C ALA A 44 17.79 -9.53 -1.37
N ALA A 45 17.52 -8.59 -0.47
CA ALA A 45 17.92 -7.19 -0.64
C ALA A 45 19.45 -7.04 -0.78
N ALA A 46 20.22 -7.66 0.10
CA ALA A 46 21.68 -7.62 0.03
C ALA A 46 22.22 -8.22 -1.28
N ALA A 47 21.62 -9.29 -1.76
CA ALA A 47 22.01 -9.90 -3.04
C ALA A 47 21.64 -9.01 -4.25
N PHE A 48 20.49 -8.32 -4.23
CA PHE A 48 20.15 -7.34 -5.26
C PHE A 48 21.09 -6.12 -5.25
N GLU A 49 21.53 -5.65 -4.09
CA GLU A 49 22.58 -4.61 -4.01
C GLU A 49 23.89 -5.06 -4.64
N GLN A 50 24.34 -6.29 -4.34
CA GLN A 50 25.54 -6.87 -4.95
C GLN A 50 25.38 -7.01 -6.48
N ALA A 51 24.19 -7.41 -6.94
CA ALA A 51 23.88 -7.48 -8.37
C ALA A 51 23.96 -6.10 -9.03
N ALA A 52 23.45 -5.06 -8.39
CA ALA A 52 23.48 -3.69 -8.87
C ALA A 52 24.93 -3.15 -8.92
N GLU A 53 25.73 -3.45 -7.90
CA GLU A 53 27.16 -3.06 -7.87
C GLU A 53 27.98 -3.75 -8.95
N ALA A 54 27.74 -5.04 -9.20
CA ALA A 54 28.38 -5.82 -10.25
C ALA A 54 27.93 -5.42 -11.67
N GLN A 55 26.76 -4.75 -11.81
CA GLN A 55 26.25 -4.31 -13.10
C GLN A 55 26.91 -3.00 -13.54
N THR A 56 27.86 -3.08 -14.48
CA THR A 56 28.63 -1.92 -14.98
C THR A 56 28.22 -1.45 -16.37
N GLU A 57 27.65 -2.35 -17.19
CA GLU A 57 27.41 -2.10 -18.61
C GLU A 57 26.02 -1.60 -18.93
N LYS A 58 25.03 -1.94 -18.09
CA LYS A 58 23.60 -1.65 -18.34
C LYS A 58 23.00 -0.77 -17.25
N PRO A 59 23.09 0.56 -17.39
CA PRO A 59 22.64 1.47 -16.34
C PRO A 59 21.14 1.38 -16.01
N ALA A 60 20.28 1.05 -16.97
CA ALA A 60 18.87 0.81 -16.73
C ALA A 60 18.64 -0.44 -15.85
N GLU A 61 19.36 -1.52 -16.11
CA GLU A 61 19.30 -2.75 -15.34
C GLU A 61 19.83 -2.52 -13.90
N LYS A 62 20.96 -1.79 -13.78
CA LYS A 62 21.51 -1.38 -12.50
C LYS A 62 20.49 -0.61 -11.65
N ALA A 63 19.77 0.33 -12.26
CA ALA A 63 18.74 1.10 -11.55
C ALA A 63 17.56 0.22 -11.08
N ARG A 64 17.12 -0.72 -11.92
CA ARG A 64 16.08 -1.69 -11.54
C ARG A 64 16.52 -2.60 -10.39
N LEU A 65 17.78 -3.02 -10.39
CA LEU A 65 18.34 -3.85 -9.31
C LEU A 65 18.38 -3.08 -7.97
N TRP A 66 18.74 -1.78 -8.01
CA TRP A 66 18.63 -0.92 -6.82
C TRP A 66 17.20 -0.75 -6.36
N ALA A 67 16.23 -0.61 -7.27
CA ALA A 67 14.81 -0.53 -6.89
C ALA A 67 14.33 -1.85 -6.25
N ALA A 68 14.71 -3.00 -6.82
CA ALA A 68 14.42 -4.32 -6.26
C ALA A 68 15.03 -4.50 -4.86
N ALA A 69 16.26 -4.06 -4.64
CA ALA A 69 16.90 -4.06 -3.32
C ALA A 69 16.10 -3.23 -2.32
N GLY A 70 15.66 -2.02 -2.72
CA GLY A 70 14.85 -1.15 -1.88
C GLY A 70 13.52 -1.78 -1.48
N ASN A 71 12.82 -2.39 -2.42
CA ASN A 71 11.57 -3.12 -2.14
C ASN A 71 11.79 -4.27 -1.15
N MET A 72 12.86 -5.05 -1.32
CA MET A 72 13.20 -6.13 -0.37
C MET A 72 13.60 -5.60 1.00
N TRP A 73 14.28 -4.44 1.11
CA TRP A 73 14.56 -3.82 2.39
C TRP A 73 13.29 -3.33 3.11
N ILE A 74 12.25 -2.87 2.37
CA ILE A 74 10.93 -2.58 2.96
C ILE A 74 10.34 -3.86 3.55
N ALA A 75 10.35 -4.96 2.78
CA ALA A 75 9.85 -6.26 3.24
C ALA A 75 10.61 -6.78 4.47
N ALA A 76 11.91 -6.46 4.57
CA ALA A 76 12.76 -6.78 5.72
C ALA A 76 12.57 -5.81 6.92
N SER A 77 11.62 -4.85 6.83
CA SER A 77 11.40 -3.82 7.85
C SER A 77 12.65 -2.96 8.14
N GLN A 78 13.46 -2.71 7.12
CA GLN A 78 14.67 -1.88 7.20
C GLN A 78 14.54 -0.60 6.34
N PRO A 79 13.65 0.34 6.72
CA PRO A 79 13.30 1.49 5.89
C PRO A 79 14.46 2.43 5.59
N GLY A 80 15.44 2.53 6.47
CA GLY A 80 16.64 3.33 6.23
C GLY A 80 17.49 2.79 5.08
N LYS A 81 17.68 1.46 5.00
CA LYS A 81 18.39 0.83 3.87
C LYS A 81 17.56 0.90 2.60
N ALA A 82 16.24 0.72 2.71
CA ALA A 82 15.33 0.87 1.59
C ALA A 82 15.45 2.26 0.95
N ALA A 83 15.44 3.32 1.77
CA ALA A 83 15.60 4.69 1.30
C ALA A 83 16.90 4.88 0.51
N ILE A 84 18.03 4.37 1.01
CA ILE A 84 19.34 4.49 0.36
C ILE A 84 19.35 3.79 -1.00
N ALA A 85 18.82 2.55 -1.08
CA ALA A 85 18.77 1.78 -2.32
C ALA A 85 17.84 2.45 -3.34
N LEU A 86 16.68 2.91 -2.91
CA LEU A 86 15.71 3.59 -3.77
C LEU A 86 16.22 4.95 -4.27
N ASP A 87 16.93 5.71 -3.45
CA ASP A 87 17.54 6.97 -3.86
C ASP A 87 18.62 6.72 -4.95
N LYS A 88 19.40 5.62 -4.86
CA LYS A 88 20.33 5.20 -5.91
C LYS A 88 19.59 4.83 -7.22
N ALA A 89 18.47 4.11 -7.11
CA ALA A 89 17.63 3.79 -8.27
C ALA A 89 17.07 5.05 -8.94
N LEU A 90 16.51 5.96 -8.17
CA LEU A 90 15.86 7.19 -8.61
C LEU A 90 16.85 8.24 -9.16
N ALA A 91 18.12 8.17 -8.76
CA ALA A 91 19.18 8.99 -9.34
C ALA A 91 19.47 8.65 -10.81
N SER A 92 19.09 7.46 -11.28
CA SER A 92 19.28 7.06 -12.67
C SER A 92 18.19 7.66 -13.56
N PRO A 93 18.54 8.34 -14.66
CA PRO A 93 17.57 8.79 -15.66
C PRO A 93 17.06 7.64 -16.55
N GLN A 94 17.60 6.43 -16.39
CA GLN A 94 17.32 5.27 -17.25
C GLN A 94 16.16 4.40 -16.76
N LEU A 95 15.55 4.71 -15.60
CA LEU A 95 14.31 4.08 -15.18
C LEU A 95 13.16 4.53 -16.10
N GLU A 96 12.43 3.58 -16.65
CA GLU A 96 11.19 3.84 -17.37
C GLU A 96 10.16 4.50 -16.44
N ALA A 97 9.22 5.24 -17.04
CA ALA A 97 8.27 6.06 -16.26
C ALA A 97 7.50 5.26 -15.21
N GLU A 98 7.01 4.07 -15.57
CA GLU A 98 6.28 3.18 -14.63
C GLU A 98 7.20 2.69 -13.52
N GLN A 99 8.38 2.16 -13.84
CA GLN A 99 9.37 1.69 -12.87
C GLN A 99 9.83 2.81 -11.92
N ARG A 100 9.95 4.03 -12.45
CA ARG A 100 10.25 5.20 -11.64
C ARG A 100 9.11 5.52 -10.67
N GLY A 101 7.86 5.41 -11.13
CA GLY A 101 6.68 5.59 -10.29
C GLY A 101 6.61 4.58 -9.15
N GLU A 102 6.85 3.31 -9.44
CA GLU A 102 6.92 2.23 -8.45
C GLU A 102 8.04 2.49 -7.41
N ALA A 103 9.25 2.85 -7.87
CA ALA A 103 10.37 3.17 -6.98
C ALA A 103 10.09 4.41 -6.11
N LEU A 104 9.36 5.41 -6.63
CA LEU A 104 8.92 6.58 -5.86
C LEU A 104 7.89 6.20 -4.80
N LEU A 105 6.94 5.31 -5.12
CA LEU A 105 5.96 4.80 -4.15
C LEU A 105 6.64 3.99 -3.05
N ASP A 106 7.58 3.12 -3.39
CA ASP A 106 8.38 2.41 -2.40
C ASP A 106 9.23 3.37 -1.55
N ARG A 107 9.79 4.44 -2.15
CA ARG A 107 10.52 5.47 -1.41
C ARG A 107 9.61 6.25 -0.45
N ALA A 108 8.35 6.46 -0.84
CA ALA A 108 7.34 7.04 0.03
C ALA A 108 7.02 6.13 1.22
N ARG A 109 6.88 4.83 0.99
CA ARG A 109 6.68 3.82 2.04
C ARG A 109 7.86 3.76 3.01
N ALA A 110 9.09 3.81 2.49
CA ALA A 110 10.29 3.85 3.32
C ALA A 110 10.38 5.12 4.17
N ALA A 111 9.91 6.27 3.68
CA ALA A 111 9.84 7.52 4.43
C ALA A 111 8.75 7.47 5.51
N GLU A 112 7.57 6.96 5.16
CA GLU A 112 6.44 6.78 6.10
C GLU A 112 6.84 5.89 7.28
N ALA A 113 7.54 4.78 7.02
CA ALA A 113 8.04 3.88 8.06
C ALA A 113 9.12 4.52 8.97
N GLN A 114 9.71 5.64 8.55
CA GLN A 114 10.65 6.47 9.35
C GLN A 114 9.96 7.69 9.99
N ASP A 115 8.62 7.77 9.90
CA ASP A 115 7.80 8.90 10.36
C ASP A 115 8.09 10.23 9.62
N ASP A 116 8.76 10.18 8.47
CA ASP A 116 8.97 11.33 7.58
C ASP A 116 7.77 11.48 6.63
N LEU A 117 6.63 11.92 7.17
CA LEU A 117 5.38 12.06 6.41
C LEU A 117 5.52 13.09 5.28
N LYS A 118 6.36 14.11 5.46
CA LYS A 118 6.61 15.12 4.43
C LYS A 118 7.25 14.51 3.18
N THR A 119 8.31 13.75 3.35
CA THR A 119 8.96 13.04 2.23
C THR A 119 8.03 11.99 1.65
N ALA A 120 7.30 11.23 2.49
CA ALA A 120 6.35 10.24 2.04
C ALA A 120 5.29 10.84 1.10
N ARG A 121 4.68 11.95 1.48
CA ARG A 121 3.69 12.65 0.67
C ARG A 121 4.29 13.19 -0.63
N ALA A 122 5.47 13.80 -0.57
CA ALA A 122 6.13 14.34 -1.75
C ALA A 122 6.40 13.22 -2.78
N LYS A 123 6.91 12.08 -2.32
CA LYS A 123 7.22 10.94 -3.21
C LYS A 123 5.97 10.25 -3.74
N ALA A 124 4.92 10.09 -2.95
CA ALA A 124 3.64 9.57 -3.43
C ALA A 124 3.00 10.49 -4.49
N THR A 125 3.10 11.81 -4.30
CA THR A 125 2.61 12.79 -5.28
C THR A 125 3.40 12.72 -6.59
N GLU A 126 4.72 12.56 -6.52
CA GLU A 126 5.57 12.39 -7.70
C GLU A 126 5.25 11.07 -8.42
N ALA A 127 5.03 9.97 -7.69
CA ALA A 127 4.63 8.68 -8.24
C ALA A 127 3.31 8.76 -9.02
N ALA A 128 2.35 9.56 -8.55
CA ALA A 128 1.06 9.74 -9.20
C ALA A 128 1.12 10.32 -10.62
N LEU A 129 2.25 10.90 -11.02
CA LEU A 129 2.44 11.40 -12.39
C LEU A 129 2.58 10.27 -13.41
N THR A 130 2.97 9.08 -12.98
CA THR A 130 3.27 7.94 -13.88
C THR A 130 2.46 6.69 -13.58
N ILE A 131 2.09 6.43 -12.31
CA ILE A 131 1.34 5.25 -11.90
C ILE A 131 -0.03 5.58 -11.30
N SER A 132 -0.70 6.62 -11.80
CA SER A 132 -2.02 7.03 -11.31
C SER A 132 -3.12 5.96 -11.47
N GLY A 133 -2.88 4.93 -12.27
CA GLY A 133 -3.74 3.75 -12.44
C GLY A 133 -3.53 2.66 -11.37
N ASP A 134 -2.56 2.80 -10.48
CA ASP A 134 -2.33 1.85 -9.40
C ASP A 134 -3.24 2.16 -8.21
N PRO A 135 -4.18 1.26 -7.84
CA PRO A 135 -5.06 1.47 -6.68
C PRO A 135 -4.29 1.55 -5.35
N PHE A 136 -3.15 0.87 -5.25
CA PHE A 136 -2.34 0.88 -4.03
C PHE A 136 -1.70 2.25 -3.78
N LEU A 137 -1.31 3.00 -4.83
CA LEU A 137 -0.84 4.38 -4.68
C LEU A 137 -1.87 5.26 -3.97
N TRP A 138 -3.14 5.15 -4.37
CA TRP A 138 -4.21 5.97 -3.81
C TRP A 138 -4.65 5.50 -2.42
N TYR A 139 -4.66 4.19 -2.19
CA TYR A 139 -4.79 3.62 -0.85
C TYR A 139 -3.72 4.18 0.10
N PHE A 140 -2.44 4.09 -0.28
CA PHE A 140 -1.33 4.60 0.52
C PHE A 140 -1.42 6.12 0.73
N SER A 141 -1.83 6.87 -0.29
CA SER A 141 -2.06 8.32 -0.17
C SER A 141 -3.17 8.67 0.82
N ALA A 142 -4.23 7.84 0.89
CA ALA A 142 -5.30 8.00 1.87
C ALA A 142 -4.80 7.70 3.29
N ALA A 143 -4.04 6.63 3.49
CA ALA A 143 -3.44 6.27 4.77
C ALA A 143 -2.50 7.38 5.29
N LEU A 144 -1.68 7.98 4.43
CA LEU A 144 -0.87 9.16 4.79
C LEU A 144 -1.74 10.33 5.25
N ALA A 145 -2.82 10.61 4.53
CA ALA A 145 -3.71 11.72 4.88
C ALA A 145 -4.44 11.49 6.21
N ILE A 146 -4.76 10.24 6.56
CA ILE A 146 -5.29 9.89 7.89
C ILE A 146 -4.25 10.23 8.97
N ARG A 147 -3.00 9.84 8.79
CA ARG A 147 -1.92 10.16 9.75
C ARG A 147 -1.67 11.65 9.91
N GLU A 148 -1.92 12.43 8.87
CA GLU A 148 -1.83 13.90 8.89
C GLU A 148 -3.11 14.59 9.41
N ASN A 149 -4.14 13.80 9.77
CA ASN A 149 -5.46 14.29 10.18
C ASN A 149 -6.11 15.21 9.13
N ASP A 150 -5.97 14.84 7.85
CA ASP A 150 -6.56 15.55 6.70
C ASP A 150 -7.67 14.70 6.04
N PRO A 151 -8.90 14.76 6.55
CA PRO A 151 -10.01 13.96 6.03
C PRO A 151 -10.41 14.32 4.60
N ALA A 152 -10.16 15.55 4.14
CA ALA A 152 -10.51 15.98 2.79
C ALA A 152 -9.61 15.31 1.75
N THR A 153 -8.30 15.34 1.97
CA THR A 153 -7.33 14.64 1.13
C THR A 153 -7.51 13.12 1.21
N ALA A 154 -7.76 12.57 2.41
CA ALA A 154 -8.01 11.14 2.60
C ALA A 154 -9.22 10.67 1.77
N LYS A 155 -10.34 11.40 1.81
CA LYS A 155 -11.55 11.08 1.01
C LYS A 155 -11.29 11.14 -0.50
N THR A 156 -10.54 12.12 -0.95
CA THR A 156 -10.18 12.24 -2.37
C THR A 156 -9.33 11.07 -2.83
N ALA A 157 -8.34 10.68 -2.05
CA ALA A 157 -7.44 9.59 -2.38
C ALA A 157 -8.17 8.22 -2.33
N ILE A 158 -8.90 7.95 -1.25
CA ILE A 158 -9.62 6.67 -1.13
C ILE A 158 -10.70 6.51 -2.21
N GLY A 159 -11.34 7.60 -2.63
CA GLY A 159 -12.30 7.59 -3.73
C GLY A 159 -11.68 7.15 -5.06
N LYS A 160 -10.43 7.53 -5.34
CA LYS A 160 -9.68 7.07 -6.50
C LYS A 160 -9.32 5.58 -6.38
N ALA A 161 -8.86 5.12 -5.21
CA ALA A 161 -8.57 3.71 -4.96
C ALA A 161 -9.81 2.84 -5.17
N LEU A 162 -10.96 3.24 -4.62
CA LEU A 162 -12.25 2.55 -4.81
C LEU A 162 -12.74 2.55 -6.26
N THR A 163 -12.42 3.58 -7.03
CA THR A 163 -12.76 3.62 -8.47
C THR A 163 -11.96 2.57 -9.24
N LEU A 164 -10.69 2.38 -8.89
CA LEU A 164 -9.78 1.43 -9.54
C LEU A 164 -9.98 -0.01 -9.07
N ALA A 165 -10.27 -0.20 -7.79
CA ALA A 165 -10.46 -1.52 -7.18
C ALA A 165 -11.62 -1.51 -6.16
N PRO A 166 -12.89 -1.51 -6.63
CA PRO A 166 -14.07 -1.27 -5.79
C PRO A 166 -14.38 -2.38 -4.79
N ASN A 167 -13.85 -3.58 -5.00
CA ASN A 167 -14.11 -4.75 -4.16
C ASN A 167 -12.85 -5.25 -3.42
N ASP A 168 -11.75 -4.51 -3.45
CA ASP A 168 -10.55 -4.88 -2.69
C ASP A 168 -10.81 -4.70 -1.19
N PRO A 169 -10.70 -5.78 -0.38
CA PRO A 169 -11.05 -5.73 1.04
C PRO A 169 -10.14 -4.80 1.84
N THR A 170 -8.89 -4.61 1.43
CA THR A 170 -7.95 -3.70 2.09
C THR A 170 -8.33 -2.24 1.84
N ILE A 171 -8.69 -1.91 0.60
CA ILE A 171 -9.15 -0.57 0.23
C ILE A 171 -10.50 -0.26 0.88
N LEU A 172 -11.42 -1.23 0.91
CA LEU A 172 -12.70 -1.09 1.62
C LEU A 172 -12.50 -0.85 3.13
N PHE A 173 -11.57 -1.58 3.75
CA PHE A 173 -11.25 -1.40 5.16
C PHE A 173 -10.69 0.00 5.44
N GLU A 174 -9.76 0.49 4.62
CA GLU A 174 -9.20 1.83 4.72
C GLU A 174 -10.24 2.92 4.46
N ALA A 175 -11.17 2.68 3.53
CA ALA A 175 -12.30 3.59 3.32
C ALA A 175 -13.12 3.77 4.60
N GLY A 176 -13.36 2.71 5.34
CA GLY A 176 -14.01 2.81 6.65
C GLY A 176 -13.30 3.77 7.59
N HIS A 177 -11.96 3.69 7.69
CA HIS A 177 -11.15 4.61 8.51
C HIS A 177 -11.23 6.06 8.02
N VAL A 178 -11.18 6.27 6.71
CA VAL A 178 -11.29 7.62 6.11
C VAL A 178 -12.64 8.27 6.46
N TYR A 179 -13.73 7.50 6.35
CA TYR A 179 -15.06 8.02 6.65
C TYR A 179 -15.28 8.21 8.15
N GLU A 180 -14.70 7.36 9.01
CA GLU A 180 -14.74 7.56 10.46
C GLU A 180 -13.96 8.83 10.86
N LEU A 181 -12.76 9.04 10.31
CA LEU A 181 -12.00 10.29 10.52
C LEU A 181 -12.79 11.53 10.11
N ALA A 182 -13.60 11.41 9.06
CA ALA A 182 -14.48 12.49 8.58
C ALA A 182 -15.77 12.66 9.42
N GLY A 183 -15.96 11.89 10.50
CA GLY A 183 -17.17 11.90 11.31
C GLY A 183 -18.40 11.29 10.64
N GLN A 184 -18.21 10.49 9.60
CA GLN A 184 -19.26 9.86 8.80
C GLN A 184 -19.38 8.38 9.18
N THR A 185 -19.80 8.11 10.41
CA THR A 185 -19.79 6.79 11.04
C THR A 185 -20.67 5.76 10.31
N GLU A 186 -21.75 6.17 9.67
CA GLU A 186 -22.60 5.26 8.89
C GLU A 186 -21.91 4.79 7.61
N GLU A 187 -21.25 5.68 6.90
CA GLU A 187 -20.44 5.33 5.75
C GLU A 187 -19.27 4.44 6.15
N ALA A 188 -18.61 4.73 7.28
CA ALA A 188 -17.55 3.89 7.81
C ALA A 188 -18.06 2.47 8.09
N ARG A 189 -19.20 2.34 8.77
CA ARG A 189 -19.87 1.06 9.04
C ARG A 189 -20.15 0.30 7.73
N ARG A 190 -20.65 0.97 6.71
CA ARG A 190 -20.94 0.36 5.42
C ARG A 190 -19.67 -0.21 4.76
N TYR A 191 -18.59 0.56 4.73
CA TYR A 191 -17.33 0.10 4.12
C TYR A 191 -16.68 -1.03 4.91
N TRP A 192 -16.65 -0.98 6.24
CA TRP A 192 -16.15 -2.09 7.06
C TRP A 192 -17.00 -3.35 6.93
N THR A 193 -18.33 -3.21 6.77
CA THR A 193 -19.21 -4.35 6.46
C THR A 193 -18.82 -4.99 5.13
N GLN A 194 -18.63 -4.17 4.07
CA GLN A 194 -18.21 -4.67 2.75
C GLN A 194 -16.82 -5.33 2.82
N ALA A 195 -15.86 -4.75 3.53
CA ALA A 195 -14.52 -5.35 3.71
C ALA A 195 -14.59 -6.72 4.39
N ARG A 196 -15.37 -6.83 5.48
CA ARG A 196 -15.61 -8.10 6.18
C ARG A 196 -16.23 -9.15 5.25
N ASP A 197 -17.23 -8.76 4.48
CA ASP A 197 -17.99 -9.69 3.63
C ASP A 197 -17.17 -10.11 2.39
N ALA A 198 -16.27 -9.25 1.89
CA ALA A 198 -15.38 -9.55 0.78
C ALA A 198 -14.26 -10.54 1.15
N ASP A 199 -13.75 -10.49 2.39
CA ASP A 199 -12.67 -11.37 2.86
C ASP A 199 -12.82 -11.72 4.35
N PRO A 200 -13.83 -12.51 4.74
CA PRO A 200 -14.16 -12.76 6.15
C PRO A 200 -13.06 -13.45 6.95
N ASN A 201 -12.17 -14.19 6.29
CA ASN A 201 -11.10 -14.95 6.91
C ASN A 201 -9.71 -14.28 6.79
N GLY A 202 -9.57 -13.30 5.92
CA GLY A 202 -8.33 -12.57 5.71
C GLY A 202 -8.10 -11.45 6.73
N ALA A 203 -6.97 -10.78 6.58
CA ALA A 203 -6.54 -9.74 7.52
C ALA A 203 -7.49 -8.54 7.53
N ALA A 204 -7.87 -8.05 6.34
CA ALA A 204 -8.73 -6.88 6.20
C ALA A 204 -10.14 -7.13 6.76
N GLY A 205 -10.74 -8.29 6.45
CA GLY A 205 -12.07 -8.63 6.96
C GLY A 205 -12.10 -8.82 8.48
N LYS A 206 -11.08 -9.45 9.07
CA LYS A 206 -10.94 -9.56 10.52
C LYS A 206 -10.77 -8.20 11.19
N ALA A 207 -9.94 -7.33 10.62
CA ALA A 207 -9.76 -5.97 11.11
C ALA A 207 -11.06 -5.14 11.00
N ALA A 208 -11.78 -5.28 9.88
CA ALA A 208 -13.09 -4.64 9.69
C ALA A 208 -14.12 -5.11 10.73
N MET A 209 -14.16 -6.39 11.05
CA MET A 209 -15.03 -6.92 12.10
C MET A 209 -14.69 -6.32 13.48
N GLN A 210 -13.41 -6.15 13.77
CA GLN A 210 -12.98 -5.49 15.01
C GLN A 210 -13.42 -4.02 15.04
N ALA A 211 -13.24 -3.28 13.95
CA ALA A 211 -13.67 -1.89 13.83
C ALA A 211 -15.19 -1.75 14.00
N LEU A 212 -15.98 -2.62 13.39
CA LEU A 212 -17.43 -2.65 13.53
C LEU A 212 -17.88 -2.86 14.97
N ASN A 213 -17.17 -3.71 15.73
CA ASN A 213 -17.48 -3.98 17.16
C ASN A 213 -17.13 -2.79 18.06
N MET A 214 -16.26 -1.87 17.63
CA MET A 214 -15.91 -0.66 18.38
C MET A 214 -16.91 0.48 18.14
N LEU A 215 -17.71 0.43 17.06
CA LEU A 215 -18.71 1.45 16.80
C LEU A 215 -19.86 1.38 17.80
N PRO A 216 -20.44 2.54 18.18
CA PRO A 216 -21.66 2.58 18.98
C PRO A 216 -22.77 1.73 18.35
N VAL A 217 -23.50 1.00 19.16
CA VAL A 217 -24.72 0.30 18.70
C VAL A 217 -25.72 1.38 18.28
N LEU A 218 -26.14 1.35 17.02
CA LEU A 218 -27.20 2.23 16.57
C LEU A 218 -28.47 1.93 17.37
N PRO A 219 -29.20 2.95 17.86
CA PRO A 219 -30.53 2.71 18.38
C PRO A 219 -31.37 2.06 17.26
N ALA A 220 -32.05 0.98 17.57
CA ALA A 220 -32.95 0.32 16.63
C ALA A 220 -33.91 1.37 16.04
N ASP A 221 -34.02 1.39 14.71
CA ASP A 221 -34.89 2.30 13.97
C ASP A 221 -36.26 2.42 14.63
N GLY A 222 -36.60 3.59 15.16
CA GLY A 222 -37.89 3.88 15.77
C GLY A 222 -37.88 4.64 17.08
N ALA A 223 -36.75 4.76 17.78
CA ALA A 223 -36.68 5.61 18.99
C ALA A 223 -36.19 7.03 18.63
N ALA A 224 -37.02 7.80 17.96
CA ALA A 224 -36.92 9.26 18.02
C ALA A 224 -37.05 9.63 19.50
N GLY A 225 -35.95 10.02 20.14
CA GLY A 225 -36.01 10.52 21.53
C GLY A 225 -37.05 11.63 21.63
N PRO A 226 -37.72 11.78 22.79
CA PRO A 226 -38.75 12.81 22.94
C PRO A 226 -38.12 14.18 22.55
N PRO A 227 -38.91 15.04 21.84
CA PRO A 227 -38.39 16.33 21.40
C PRO A 227 -37.86 17.10 22.60
N GLN A 228 -36.60 17.49 22.56
CA GLN A 228 -36.01 18.31 23.61
C GLN A 228 -36.78 19.63 23.66
N LYS A 229 -37.37 19.89 24.81
CA LYS A 229 -38.10 21.13 25.11
C LYS A 229 -37.13 22.30 24.88
N PRO A 230 -37.48 23.31 24.08
CA PRO A 230 -36.58 24.45 23.88
C PRO A 230 -36.25 25.12 25.22
N ALA A 231 -34.99 25.46 25.41
CA ALA A 231 -34.51 26.16 26.58
C ALA A 231 -35.26 27.48 26.75
N PRO A 232 -35.65 27.89 27.99
CA PRO A 232 -36.34 29.13 28.19
C PRO A 232 -35.50 30.31 27.77
N VAL A 233 -36.10 31.21 26.97
CA VAL A 233 -35.47 32.45 26.51
C VAL A 233 -35.23 33.34 27.74
N PRO A 234 -34.02 33.90 27.98
CA PRO A 234 -33.78 34.84 29.07
C PRO A 234 -34.61 36.10 28.89
N GLN A 235 -35.42 36.40 29.92
CA GLN A 235 -36.16 37.68 29.92
C GLN A 235 -35.20 38.85 30.21
N PRO A 236 -35.36 40.02 29.54
CA PRO A 236 -34.56 41.21 29.83
C PRO A 236 -34.87 41.68 31.27
N ARG A 237 -33.82 41.92 32.03
CA ARG A 237 -33.91 42.54 33.35
C ARG A 237 -34.27 44.02 33.15
N SER A 238 -35.37 44.44 33.77
CA SER A 238 -35.81 45.83 33.93
C SER A 238 -34.88 46.61 34.86
#